data_ba9dd9a25a08c9fff42cde487a4f0c9f
#
_entry.id   ba9dd9a25a08c9fff42cde487a4f0c9f
#
_cell.length_a   1.000
_cell.length_b   1.000
_cell.length_c   1.000
_cell.angle_alpha   90.00
_cell.angle_beta   90.00
_cell.angle_gamma   90.00
#
_symmetry.space_group_name_H-M   'P 1'
#
loop_
_entity.id
_entity.type
_entity.pdbx_description
1 polymer ?
#
loop_
_entity_poly.entity_id
_entity_poly.type
_entity_poly.pdbx_seq_one_letter_code
_entity_poly.pdbx_strand_id
1 'polypeptide(L)'
;MRKWRIEDSEELYNITGWGTSYFGINDKGHVVVTPRKDGVEVDLKELVDELQLRDVAAPMLVRFPDILDNRIEKIANCFKQASDEYGYKAQNFIIYPIKVNQMRPVVEEIISHGKKFNLGLEAGSKPELHAVIAVNTDSDSLIICNGYKDESYIELALLAQKMGKRIFLVVEKMNELRLIAKMAKQLNVRPNIGIRIKLASSGSGKWEDSGGDASKFGLTSSELLEALDFLEKKDMKDCLKLIHFHIGSQVTKIRRIKTALREASQFYVQLHVMGFNVEFVDIGGGLGVDYDGTRSANSESSVNYSIQEYVNDSISTLVDASDKNGIPHPNIITESGRSLTAHHSVLIFEVLETATLPEMDEDFEVGENDHELVHELYEIWDNLNQSRMVEAWHDAQQIREEALDLFSHGIVDLKTRAQIERLYWSVTREINQIASGLKHAPDEFRKLDKLCLLYTSDAADD
;
A
#
# COMPACT_ATOMS: atom_id res chain seq x y z
N MET A 1 36.31 -16.74 2.12
CA MET A 1 34.98 -16.12 1.87
C MET A 1 34.55 -16.35 0.41
N ARG A 2 33.28 -16.72 0.17
CA ARG A 2 32.73 -16.78 -1.17
C ARG A 2 32.68 -15.33 -1.73
N LYS A 3 33.07 -15.14 -2.99
CA LYS A 3 33.00 -13.83 -3.64
C LYS A 3 31.53 -13.44 -3.84
N TRP A 4 31.12 -12.23 -3.46
CA TRP A 4 29.79 -11.68 -3.65
C TRP A 4 29.44 -11.62 -5.15
N ARG A 5 28.19 -11.93 -5.50
CA ARG A 5 27.68 -11.95 -6.86
C ARG A 5 26.39 -11.14 -6.94
N ILE A 6 25.96 -10.79 -8.14
CA ILE A 6 24.74 -10.02 -8.39
C ILE A 6 23.51 -10.75 -7.85
N GLU A 7 23.46 -12.09 -8.02
CA GLU A 7 22.35 -12.90 -7.52
C GLU A 7 22.24 -12.85 -5.98
N ASP A 8 23.35 -12.66 -5.29
CA ASP A 8 23.34 -12.52 -3.82
C ASP A 8 22.67 -11.16 -3.42
N SER A 9 22.86 -10.10 -4.24
CA SER A 9 22.18 -8.82 -4.05
C SER A 9 20.70 -8.90 -4.43
N GLU A 10 20.34 -9.58 -5.52
CA GLU A 10 18.95 -9.78 -5.92
C GLU A 10 18.15 -10.53 -4.85
N GLU A 11 18.75 -11.58 -4.26
CA GLU A 11 18.16 -12.35 -3.17
C GLU A 11 18.03 -11.51 -1.88
N LEU A 12 19.11 -10.80 -1.50
CA LEU A 12 19.13 -9.99 -0.27
C LEU A 12 18.07 -8.88 -0.28
N TYR A 13 17.99 -8.15 -1.37
CA TYR A 13 17.06 -7.02 -1.52
C TYR A 13 15.70 -7.43 -2.11
N ASN A 14 15.52 -8.70 -2.49
CA ASN A 14 14.31 -9.26 -3.11
C ASN A 14 13.77 -8.38 -4.27
N ILE A 15 14.66 -7.84 -5.10
CA ILE A 15 14.31 -6.89 -6.17
C ILE A 15 13.31 -7.51 -7.15
N THR A 16 13.48 -8.78 -7.52
CA THR A 16 12.57 -9.49 -8.42
C THR A 16 11.15 -9.62 -7.86
N GLY A 17 11.01 -9.70 -6.54
CA GLY A 17 9.73 -9.78 -5.84
C GLY A 17 9.00 -8.44 -5.85
N TRP A 18 9.52 -7.43 -5.14
CA TRP A 18 8.83 -6.13 -5.02
C TRP A 18 8.90 -5.27 -6.29
N GLY A 19 9.97 -5.41 -7.08
CA GLY A 19 10.19 -4.61 -8.29
C GLY A 19 9.21 -4.88 -9.43
N THR A 20 8.42 -5.95 -9.35
CA THR A 20 7.36 -6.33 -10.31
C THR A 20 7.80 -6.27 -11.77
N SER A 21 9.05 -6.60 -12.06
CA SER A 21 9.74 -6.51 -13.36
C SER A 21 9.93 -5.08 -13.90
N TYR A 22 9.78 -4.05 -13.07
CA TYR A 22 10.24 -2.70 -13.41
C TYR A 22 11.66 -2.45 -12.96
N PHE A 23 12.11 -3.12 -11.89
CA PHE A 23 13.42 -2.95 -11.29
C PHE A 23 14.22 -4.25 -11.39
N GLY A 24 15.53 -4.11 -11.60
CA GLY A 24 16.49 -5.19 -11.66
C GLY A 24 17.88 -4.71 -11.33
N ILE A 25 18.86 -5.61 -11.42
CA ILE A 25 20.30 -5.30 -11.30
C ILE A 25 20.98 -5.75 -12.61
N ASN A 26 21.75 -4.87 -13.24
CA ASN A 26 22.51 -5.22 -14.44
C ASN A 26 23.85 -5.89 -14.13
N ASP A 27 24.57 -6.31 -15.18
CA ASP A 27 25.88 -6.98 -15.07
C ASP A 27 26.97 -6.11 -14.42
N LYS A 28 26.76 -4.78 -14.29
CA LYS A 28 27.66 -3.87 -13.56
C LYS A 28 27.35 -3.81 -12.07
N GLY A 29 26.26 -4.44 -11.60
CA GLY A 29 25.77 -4.35 -10.23
C GLY A 29 24.95 -3.07 -9.97
N HIS A 30 24.53 -2.36 -11.00
CA HIS A 30 23.71 -1.16 -10.87
C HIS A 30 22.23 -1.51 -10.91
N VAL A 31 21.42 -0.80 -10.13
CA VAL A 31 19.97 -0.89 -10.22
C VAL A 31 19.51 -0.27 -11.54
N VAL A 32 18.71 -1.01 -12.27
CA VAL A 32 18.11 -0.57 -13.54
C VAL A 32 16.59 -0.52 -13.44
N VAL A 33 16.00 0.37 -14.23
CA VAL A 33 14.55 0.51 -14.36
C VAL A 33 14.14 0.26 -15.79
N THR A 34 13.17 -0.65 -15.99
CA THR A 34 12.57 -0.99 -17.30
C THR A 34 11.11 -0.53 -17.32
N PRO A 35 10.81 0.76 -17.55
CA PRO A 35 9.49 1.34 -17.31
C PRO A 35 8.38 0.73 -18.15
N ARG A 36 8.67 0.40 -19.43
CA ARG A 36 7.72 -0.17 -20.41
C ARG A 36 7.78 -1.68 -20.53
N LYS A 37 8.78 -2.31 -19.91
CA LYS A 37 9.06 -3.76 -20.06
C LYS A 37 9.31 -4.19 -21.50
N ASP A 38 9.84 -3.29 -22.30
CA ASP A 38 10.17 -3.46 -23.72
C ASP A 38 11.66 -3.74 -23.97
N GLY A 39 12.44 -3.90 -22.90
CA GLY A 39 13.89 -4.14 -22.93
C GLY A 39 14.73 -2.85 -22.91
N VAL A 40 14.10 -1.67 -22.92
CA VAL A 40 14.82 -0.40 -22.73
C VAL A 40 15.02 -0.17 -21.23
N GLU A 41 16.28 -0.11 -20.81
CA GLU A 41 16.67 0.04 -19.40
C GLU A 41 17.26 1.42 -19.14
N VAL A 42 16.96 1.96 -17.97
CA VAL A 42 17.57 3.17 -17.40
C VAL A 42 18.45 2.74 -16.24
N ASP A 43 19.78 2.87 -16.40
CA ASP A 43 20.76 2.63 -15.32
C ASP A 43 20.73 3.81 -14.34
N LEU A 44 20.30 3.56 -13.11
CA LEU A 44 20.14 4.62 -12.11
C LEU A 44 21.48 5.21 -11.67
N LYS A 45 22.55 4.41 -11.64
CA LYS A 45 23.89 4.93 -11.29
C LYS A 45 24.42 5.88 -12.36
N GLU A 46 24.31 5.49 -13.62
CA GLU A 46 24.72 6.34 -14.75
C GLU A 46 23.88 7.62 -14.81
N LEU A 47 22.57 7.52 -14.55
CA LEU A 47 21.68 8.69 -14.47
C LEU A 47 22.12 9.67 -13.37
N VAL A 48 22.45 9.16 -12.18
CA VAL A 48 22.93 9.99 -11.05
C VAL A 48 24.23 10.67 -11.41
N ASP A 49 25.19 9.96 -12.00
CA ASP A 49 26.48 10.52 -12.40
C ASP A 49 26.31 11.64 -13.44
N GLU A 50 25.43 11.46 -14.42
CA GLU A 50 25.12 12.52 -15.38
C GLU A 50 24.43 13.74 -14.75
N LEU A 51 23.54 13.53 -13.78
CA LEU A 51 22.86 14.62 -13.07
C LEU A 51 23.85 15.41 -12.18
N GLN A 52 24.76 14.73 -11.52
CA GLN A 52 25.82 15.37 -10.73
C GLN A 52 26.75 16.24 -11.59
N LEU A 53 27.06 15.80 -12.83
CA LEU A 53 27.80 16.63 -13.79
C LEU A 53 27.05 17.90 -14.22
N ARG A 54 25.75 17.97 -13.96
CA ARG A 54 24.88 19.14 -14.21
C ARG A 54 24.52 19.90 -12.94
N ASP A 55 25.29 19.73 -11.87
CA ASP A 55 25.10 20.36 -10.55
C ASP A 55 23.77 19.97 -9.87
N VAL A 56 23.19 18.81 -10.20
CA VAL A 56 22.03 18.24 -9.49
C VAL A 56 22.54 17.23 -8.48
N ALA A 57 22.48 17.56 -7.19
CA ALA A 57 22.92 16.70 -6.10
C ALA A 57 21.77 15.87 -5.48
N ALA A 58 22.13 14.81 -4.77
CA ALA A 58 21.19 14.08 -3.92
C ALA A 58 20.72 14.96 -2.73
N PRO A 59 19.51 14.76 -2.17
CA PRO A 59 18.55 13.71 -2.54
C PRO A 59 17.82 14.03 -3.86
N MET A 60 17.54 12.99 -4.65
CA MET A 60 16.86 13.09 -5.95
C MET A 60 15.61 12.23 -5.97
N LEU A 61 14.46 12.78 -6.36
CA LEU A 61 13.25 12.02 -6.64
C LEU A 61 13.07 11.88 -8.16
N VAL A 62 13.35 10.69 -8.67
CA VAL A 62 13.20 10.33 -10.08
C VAL A 62 11.84 9.70 -10.33
N ARG A 63 11.14 10.14 -11.38
CA ARG A 63 9.82 9.61 -11.77
C ARG A 63 9.87 9.00 -13.16
N PHE A 64 9.12 7.90 -13.31
CA PHE A 64 8.97 7.16 -14.55
C PHE A 64 7.48 7.15 -14.95
N PRO A 65 6.99 8.13 -15.72
CA PRO A 65 5.59 8.20 -16.14
C PRO A 65 5.13 6.94 -16.88
N ASP A 66 5.99 6.34 -17.71
CA ASP A 66 5.70 5.11 -18.43
C ASP A 66 5.28 3.93 -17.51
N ILE A 67 5.71 3.94 -16.23
CA ILE A 67 5.24 2.95 -15.26
C ILE A 67 3.76 3.18 -14.92
N LEU A 68 3.31 4.44 -14.80
CA LEU A 68 1.89 4.75 -14.59
C LEU A 68 1.06 4.22 -15.75
N ASP A 69 1.50 4.46 -16.98
CA ASP A 69 0.86 4.00 -18.21
C ASP A 69 0.72 2.47 -18.22
N ASN A 70 1.82 1.78 -17.96
CA ASN A 70 1.83 0.31 -17.91
C ASN A 70 0.93 -0.24 -16.80
N ARG A 71 0.86 0.44 -15.64
CA ARG A 71 -0.03 0.03 -14.54
C ARG A 71 -1.50 0.18 -14.91
N ILE A 72 -1.88 1.29 -15.55
CA ILE A 72 -3.25 1.52 -16.04
C ILE A 72 -3.62 0.43 -17.04
N GLU A 73 -2.77 0.19 -18.03
CA GLU A 73 -2.98 -0.86 -19.06
C GLU A 73 -3.12 -2.25 -18.44
N LYS A 74 -2.28 -2.58 -17.47
CA LYS A 74 -2.34 -3.87 -16.79
C LYS A 74 -3.67 -4.09 -16.07
N ILE A 75 -4.15 -3.10 -15.34
CA ILE A 75 -5.46 -3.20 -14.66
C ILE A 75 -6.60 -3.31 -15.67
N ALA A 76 -6.61 -2.46 -16.70
CA ALA A 76 -7.62 -2.48 -17.73
C ALA A 76 -7.65 -3.81 -18.49
N ASN A 77 -6.49 -4.38 -18.82
CA ASN A 77 -6.39 -5.68 -19.48
C ASN A 77 -6.88 -6.82 -18.58
N CYS A 78 -6.63 -6.79 -17.27
CA CYS A 78 -7.21 -7.76 -16.34
C CYS A 78 -8.74 -7.70 -16.34
N PHE A 79 -9.32 -6.49 -16.34
CA PHE A 79 -10.78 -6.33 -16.46
C PHE A 79 -11.32 -6.85 -17.79
N LYS A 80 -10.65 -6.53 -18.90
CA LYS A 80 -11.03 -7.05 -20.21
C LYS A 80 -11.04 -8.58 -20.25
N GLN A 81 -9.95 -9.20 -19.80
CA GLN A 81 -9.82 -10.64 -19.75
C GLN A 81 -10.93 -11.29 -18.90
N ALA A 82 -11.19 -10.77 -17.70
CA ALA A 82 -12.24 -11.30 -16.85
C ALA A 82 -13.63 -11.05 -17.45
N SER A 83 -13.86 -9.91 -18.11
CA SER A 83 -15.15 -9.65 -18.79
C SER A 83 -15.43 -10.66 -19.87
N ASP A 84 -14.41 -10.99 -20.68
CA ASP A 84 -14.52 -12.00 -21.73
C ASP A 84 -14.77 -13.41 -21.13
N GLU A 85 -14.07 -13.76 -20.05
CA GLU A 85 -14.15 -15.06 -19.38
C GLU A 85 -15.51 -15.30 -18.72
N TYR A 86 -16.05 -14.31 -17.99
CA TYR A 86 -17.29 -14.45 -17.22
C TYR A 86 -18.54 -13.93 -17.95
N GLY A 87 -18.43 -13.50 -19.20
CA GLY A 87 -19.56 -12.99 -19.99
C GLY A 87 -20.16 -11.70 -19.41
N TYR A 88 -19.32 -10.88 -18.79
CA TYR A 88 -19.73 -9.59 -18.23
C TYR A 88 -20.18 -8.60 -19.31
N LYS A 89 -21.36 -7.98 -19.15
CA LYS A 89 -22.01 -7.20 -20.19
C LYS A 89 -22.01 -5.70 -19.97
N ALA A 90 -21.45 -5.24 -18.85
CA ALA A 90 -21.38 -3.82 -18.52
C ALA A 90 -19.95 -3.28 -18.66
N GLN A 91 -19.68 -2.07 -18.19
CA GLN A 91 -18.39 -1.41 -18.30
C GLN A 91 -17.65 -1.39 -16.97
N ASN A 92 -16.32 -1.35 -17.02
CA ASN A 92 -15.48 -1.04 -15.88
C ASN A 92 -14.87 0.35 -16.02
N PHE A 93 -14.71 1.01 -14.86
CA PHE A 93 -14.12 2.33 -14.72
C PHE A 93 -13.01 2.28 -13.68
N ILE A 94 -11.85 2.79 -14.05
CA ILE A 94 -10.72 2.96 -13.13
C ILE A 94 -10.78 4.40 -12.63
N ILE A 95 -10.97 4.59 -11.33
CA ILE A 95 -11.02 5.92 -10.73
C ILE A 95 -9.75 6.12 -9.91
N TYR A 96 -9.04 7.20 -10.19
CA TYR A 96 -7.83 7.55 -9.45
C TYR A 96 -8.13 8.56 -8.34
N PRO A 97 -7.97 8.17 -7.06
CA PRO A 97 -8.09 9.10 -5.94
C PRO A 97 -6.89 10.05 -5.90
N ILE A 98 -7.11 11.34 -6.14
CA ILE A 98 -5.98 12.27 -6.25
C ILE A 98 -5.21 12.45 -4.93
N LYS A 99 -5.81 12.16 -3.78
CA LYS A 99 -5.14 12.18 -2.47
C LYS A 99 -3.92 11.26 -2.38
N VAL A 100 -3.83 10.25 -3.22
CA VAL A 100 -2.71 9.29 -3.23
C VAL A 100 -1.41 9.95 -3.71
N ASN A 101 -1.49 10.72 -4.79
CA ASN A 101 -0.43 11.63 -5.24
C ASN A 101 -1.06 12.78 -6.03
N GLN A 102 -1.11 13.96 -5.40
CA GLN A 102 -1.77 15.17 -5.94
C GLN A 102 -0.88 15.98 -6.87
N MET A 103 0.34 15.54 -7.14
CA MET A 103 1.24 16.28 -8.01
C MET A 103 0.65 16.39 -9.41
N ARG A 104 0.53 17.62 -9.88
CA ARG A 104 -0.10 17.93 -11.17
C ARG A 104 0.45 17.08 -12.33
N PRO A 105 1.79 16.92 -12.52
CA PRO A 105 2.31 16.09 -13.60
C PRO A 105 1.88 14.62 -13.50
N VAL A 106 1.75 14.07 -12.29
CA VAL A 106 1.29 12.69 -12.09
C VAL A 106 -0.18 12.55 -12.45
N VAL A 107 -1.02 13.48 -12.02
CA VAL A 107 -2.46 13.45 -12.31
C VAL A 107 -2.73 13.67 -13.79
N GLU A 108 -2.02 14.61 -14.43
CA GLU A 108 -2.14 14.88 -15.87
C GLU A 108 -1.73 13.67 -16.71
N GLU A 109 -0.64 12.97 -16.34
CA GLU A 109 -0.22 11.74 -17.01
C GLU A 109 -1.28 10.64 -16.90
N ILE A 110 -1.77 10.38 -15.68
CA ILE A 110 -2.80 9.38 -15.42
C ILE A 110 -4.06 9.65 -16.25
N ILE A 111 -4.52 10.92 -16.33
CA ILE A 111 -5.70 11.27 -17.12
C ILE A 111 -5.44 11.11 -18.61
N SER A 112 -4.31 11.63 -19.10
CA SER A 112 -3.95 11.61 -20.51
C SER A 112 -3.90 10.19 -21.06
N HIS A 113 -3.17 9.32 -20.38
CA HIS A 113 -3.05 7.92 -20.78
C HIS A 113 -4.31 7.11 -20.50
N GLY A 114 -4.96 7.39 -19.37
CA GLY A 114 -6.13 6.65 -18.88
C GLY A 114 -7.42 6.89 -19.69
N LYS A 115 -7.50 7.95 -20.50
CA LYS A 115 -8.70 8.31 -21.27
C LYS A 115 -9.25 7.14 -22.09
N LYS A 116 -8.39 6.36 -22.75
CA LYS A 116 -8.77 5.19 -23.55
C LYS A 116 -9.29 4.00 -22.73
N PHE A 117 -9.19 4.06 -21.40
CA PHE A 117 -9.55 3.00 -20.46
C PHE A 117 -10.68 3.40 -19.49
N ASN A 118 -11.50 4.39 -19.84
CA ASN A 118 -12.57 4.92 -18.99
C ASN A 118 -12.04 5.36 -17.61
N LEU A 119 -10.85 5.95 -17.55
CA LEU A 119 -10.29 6.43 -16.30
C LEU A 119 -10.94 7.74 -15.88
N GLY A 120 -11.29 7.83 -14.59
CA GLY A 120 -11.81 9.04 -13.96
C GLY A 120 -11.03 9.38 -12.69
N LEU A 121 -11.51 10.39 -11.97
CA LEU A 121 -10.89 10.90 -10.76
C LEU A 121 -11.83 10.84 -9.56
N GLU A 122 -11.27 10.63 -8.37
CA GLU A 122 -12.00 10.78 -7.09
C GLU A 122 -11.48 12.02 -6.35
N ALA A 123 -12.40 12.75 -5.77
CA ALA A 123 -12.15 13.86 -4.85
C ALA A 123 -12.81 13.58 -3.50
N GLY A 124 -12.01 13.50 -2.44
CA GLY A 124 -12.49 13.28 -1.07
C GLY A 124 -12.72 14.57 -0.28
N SER A 125 -12.46 15.74 -0.89
CA SER A 125 -12.63 17.06 -0.27
C SER A 125 -12.91 18.15 -1.30
N LYS A 126 -13.42 19.30 -0.83
CA LYS A 126 -13.71 20.43 -1.70
C LYS A 126 -12.45 20.98 -2.43
N PRO A 127 -11.27 21.16 -1.79
CA PRO A 127 -10.06 21.54 -2.50
C PRO A 127 -9.66 20.54 -3.59
N GLU A 128 -9.78 19.24 -3.32
CA GLU A 128 -9.53 18.22 -4.32
C GLU A 128 -10.51 18.30 -5.49
N LEU A 129 -11.80 18.58 -5.25
CA LEU A 129 -12.77 18.76 -6.33
C LEU A 129 -12.41 19.95 -7.23
N HIS A 130 -11.93 21.06 -6.66
CA HIS A 130 -11.43 22.19 -7.47
C HIS A 130 -10.28 21.76 -8.39
N ALA A 131 -9.30 21.01 -7.84
CA ALA A 131 -8.18 20.50 -8.61
C ALA A 131 -8.65 19.53 -9.71
N VAL A 132 -9.54 18.60 -9.37
CA VAL A 132 -10.11 17.63 -10.33
C VAL A 132 -10.85 18.31 -11.48
N ILE A 133 -11.69 19.29 -11.19
CA ILE A 133 -12.43 20.04 -12.22
C ILE A 133 -11.46 20.80 -13.15
N ALA A 134 -10.37 21.34 -12.58
CA ALA A 134 -9.39 22.11 -13.34
C ALA A 134 -8.54 21.24 -14.29
N VAL A 135 -8.17 20.04 -13.88
CA VAL A 135 -7.30 19.14 -14.68
C VAL A 135 -8.11 18.20 -15.59
N ASN A 136 -9.32 17.80 -15.18
CA ASN A 136 -10.15 16.88 -15.96
C ASN A 136 -10.91 17.64 -17.05
N THR A 137 -10.35 17.69 -18.25
CA THR A 137 -10.96 18.35 -19.41
C THR A 137 -11.98 17.48 -20.14
N ASP A 138 -11.99 16.16 -19.91
CA ASP A 138 -12.91 15.21 -20.54
C ASP A 138 -14.29 15.25 -19.86
N SER A 139 -15.37 15.47 -20.64
CA SER A 139 -16.73 15.46 -20.14
C SER A 139 -17.27 14.06 -19.84
N ASP A 140 -16.73 13.03 -20.49
CA ASP A 140 -17.18 11.64 -20.34
C ASP A 140 -16.52 10.92 -19.16
N SER A 141 -15.40 11.44 -18.71
CA SER A 141 -14.68 10.92 -17.54
C SER A 141 -15.48 11.11 -16.26
N LEU A 142 -15.57 10.06 -15.44
CA LEU A 142 -16.28 10.08 -14.17
C LEU A 142 -15.51 10.90 -13.11
N ILE A 143 -16.26 11.66 -12.32
CA ILE A 143 -15.75 12.29 -11.10
C ILE A 143 -16.56 11.76 -9.92
N ILE A 144 -15.89 11.06 -9.00
CA ILE A 144 -16.49 10.51 -7.79
C ILE A 144 -16.19 11.46 -6.61
N CYS A 145 -17.24 11.97 -5.99
CA CYS A 145 -17.13 12.86 -4.84
C CYS A 145 -17.41 12.10 -3.55
N ASN A 146 -16.34 11.62 -2.91
CA ASN A 146 -16.35 10.96 -1.61
C ASN A 146 -16.13 11.96 -0.46
N GLY A 147 -15.98 11.42 0.77
CA GLY A 147 -15.72 12.20 1.97
C GLY A 147 -16.92 13.01 2.45
N TYR A 148 -16.77 13.69 3.58
CA TYR A 148 -17.80 14.55 4.14
C TYR A 148 -18.01 15.82 3.29
N LYS A 149 -19.27 16.12 2.98
CA LYS A 149 -19.63 17.24 2.10
C LYS A 149 -20.45 18.29 2.84
N ASP A 150 -19.93 19.50 2.85
CA ASP A 150 -20.68 20.70 3.22
C ASP A 150 -21.52 21.25 2.05
N GLU A 151 -22.32 22.26 2.32
CA GLU A 151 -23.20 22.91 1.32
C GLU A 151 -22.39 23.42 0.13
N SER A 152 -21.22 24.04 0.35
CA SER A 152 -20.39 24.60 -0.70
C SER A 152 -19.68 23.54 -1.56
N TYR A 153 -19.35 22.38 -0.98
CA TYR A 153 -18.84 21.24 -1.76
C TYR A 153 -19.92 20.70 -2.70
N ILE A 154 -21.14 20.50 -2.17
CA ILE A 154 -22.28 20.01 -2.94
C ILE A 154 -22.65 20.99 -4.05
N GLU A 155 -22.68 22.29 -3.74
CA GLU A 155 -22.92 23.33 -4.73
C GLU A 155 -21.93 23.29 -5.88
N LEU A 156 -20.63 23.24 -5.57
CA LEU A 156 -19.57 23.13 -6.57
C LEU A 156 -19.75 21.90 -7.48
N ALA A 157 -20.03 20.74 -6.90
CA ALA A 157 -20.25 19.52 -7.65
C ALA A 157 -21.46 19.60 -8.58
N LEU A 158 -22.60 20.15 -8.10
CA LEU A 158 -23.80 20.32 -8.91
C LEU A 158 -23.62 21.37 -10.03
N LEU A 159 -22.87 22.45 -9.77
CA LEU A 159 -22.51 23.42 -10.79
C LEU A 159 -21.63 22.81 -11.88
N ALA A 160 -20.63 22.02 -11.48
CA ALA A 160 -19.79 21.32 -12.44
C ALA A 160 -20.58 20.27 -13.24
N GLN A 161 -21.55 19.58 -12.62
CA GLN A 161 -22.49 18.71 -13.35
C GLN A 161 -23.32 19.50 -14.37
N LYS A 162 -23.80 20.68 -14.00
CA LYS A 162 -24.53 21.57 -14.91
C LYS A 162 -23.67 22.07 -16.09
N MET A 163 -22.36 22.16 -15.89
CA MET A 163 -21.36 22.44 -16.94
C MET A 163 -21.06 21.25 -17.84
N GLY A 164 -21.72 20.11 -17.64
CA GLY A 164 -21.54 18.90 -18.44
C GLY A 164 -20.54 17.88 -17.89
N LYS A 165 -20.02 18.06 -16.67
CA LYS A 165 -19.17 17.05 -16.04
C LYS A 165 -20.01 15.89 -15.50
N ARG A 166 -19.48 14.67 -15.62
CA ARG A 166 -20.14 13.45 -15.16
C ARG A 166 -19.77 13.16 -13.72
N ILE A 167 -20.48 13.80 -12.78
CA ILE A 167 -20.18 13.77 -11.33
C ILE A 167 -21.16 12.88 -10.59
N PHE A 168 -20.66 12.13 -9.61
CA PHE A 168 -21.41 11.36 -8.62
C PHE A 168 -21.13 11.89 -7.22
N LEU A 169 -22.21 12.29 -6.52
CA LEU A 169 -22.13 12.68 -5.10
C LEU A 169 -22.40 11.45 -4.23
N VAL A 170 -21.35 10.90 -3.62
CA VAL A 170 -21.45 9.70 -2.77
C VAL A 170 -21.81 10.11 -1.35
N VAL A 171 -23.01 9.79 -0.93
CA VAL A 171 -23.55 10.10 0.40
C VAL A 171 -22.88 9.23 1.45
N GLU A 172 -22.27 9.88 2.44
CA GLU A 172 -21.60 9.25 3.57
C GLU A 172 -22.44 9.34 4.87
N LYS A 173 -23.39 10.31 4.92
CA LYS A 173 -24.30 10.55 6.05
C LYS A 173 -25.65 11.09 5.57
N MET A 174 -26.73 10.76 6.28
CA MET A 174 -28.08 11.19 5.93
C MET A 174 -28.26 12.70 5.77
N ASN A 175 -27.50 13.51 6.53
CA ASN A 175 -27.57 14.97 6.38
C ASN A 175 -27.10 15.45 5.00
N GLU A 176 -26.09 14.80 4.42
CA GLU A 176 -25.61 15.14 3.07
C GLU A 176 -26.70 14.92 2.02
N LEU A 177 -27.48 13.83 2.14
CA LEU A 177 -28.58 13.56 1.22
C LEU A 177 -29.65 14.67 1.25
N ARG A 178 -29.95 15.19 2.45
CA ARG A 178 -30.87 16.33 2.62
C ARG A 178 -30.33 17.61 1.99
N LEU A 179 -29.02 17.88 2.16
CA LEU A 179 -28.35 19.02 1.55
C LEU A 179 -28.31 18.90 0.02
N ILE A 180 -28.00 17.72 -0.51
CA ILE A 180 -28.02 17.46 -1.95
C ILE A 180 -29.40 17.74 -2.53
N ALA A 181 -30.47 17.23 -1.91
CA ALA A 181 -31.84 17.48 -2.38
C ALA A 181 -32.23 18.96 -2.33
N LYS A 182 -31.80 19.68 -1.27
CA LYS A 182 -32.02 21.15 -1.14
C LYS A 182 -31.31 21.89 -2.27
N MET A 183 -30.03 21.66 -2.45
CA MET A 183 -29.21 22.36 -3.46
C MET A 183 -29.60 22.00 -4.89
N ALA A 184 -29.89 20.72 -5.15
CA ALA A 184 -30.38 20.24 -6.45
C ALA A 184 -31.66 21.00 -6.90
N LYS A 185 -32.60 21.21 -5.95
CA LYS A 185 -33.80 22.00 -6.20
C LYS A 185 -33.48 23.47 -6.49
N GLN A 186 -32.57 24.07 -5.70
CA GLN A 186 -32.20 25.49 -5.88
C GLN A 186 -31.51 25.75 -7.23
N LEU A 187 -30.62 24.81 -7.63
CA LEU A 187 -29.85 24.93 -8.87
C LEU A 187 -30.59 24.38 -10.10
N ASN A 188 -31.75 23.76 -9.90
CA ASN A 188 -32.51 23.06 -10.93
C ASN A 188 -31.66 22.02 -11.68
N VAL A 189 -31.08 21.09 -10.92
CA VAL A 189 -30.23 19.99 -11.42
C VAL A 189 -30.73 18.66 -10.88
N ARG A 190 -30.77 17.62 -11.72
CA ARG A 190 -31.00 16.25 -11.28
C ARG A 190 -29.62 15.63 -10.92
N PRO A 191 -29.29 15.41 -9.63
CA PRO A 191 -27.97 14.92 -9.23
C PRO A 191 -27.79 13.44 -9.54
N ASN A 192 -26.57 13.00 -9.86
CA ASN A 192 -26.22 11.59 -9.77
C ASN A 192 -25.78 11.31 -8.33
N ILE A 193 -26.56 10.53 -7.62
CA ILE A 193 -26.34 10.18 -6.21
C ILE A 193 -25.74 8.79 -6.14
N GLY A 194 -24.64 8.69 -5.39
CA GLY A 194 -24.15 7.43 -4.85
C GLY A 194 -24.48 7.32 -3.37
N ILE A 195 -24.57 6.12 -2.83
CA ILE A 195 -24.67 5.87 -1.39
C ILE A 195 -23.55 4.94 -0.96
N ARG A 196 -22.75 5.38 0.01
CA ARG A 196 -21.78 4.51 0.66
C ARG A 196 -22.49 3.66 1.71
N ILE A 197 -22.37 2.34 1.56
CA ILE A 197 -22.94 1.34 2.48
C ILE A 197 -21.85 0.85 3.46
N LYS A 198 -22.23 0.66 4.71
CA LYS A 198 -21.42 -0.05 5.69
C LYS A 198 -21.61 -1.55 5.48
N LEU A 199 -20.50 -2.26 5.32
CA LEU A 199 -20.48 -3.71 5.28
C LEU A 199 -20.14 -4.28 6.66
N ALA A 200 -20.71 -5.41 7.02
CA ALA A 200 -20.37 -6.12 8.26
C ALA A 200 -18.94 -6.69 8.22
N SER A 201 -18.41 -6.95 7.02
CA SER A 201 -17.04 -7.38 6.81
C SER A 201 -16.06 -6.23 7.10
N SER A 202 -15.28 -6.37 8.19
CA SER A 202 -14.21 -5.43 8.54
C SER A 202 -12.94 -5.63 7.73
N GLY A 203 -12.22 -4.55 7.45
CA GLY A 203 -10.87 -4.58 6.90
C GLY A 203 -9.85 -5.19 7.88
N SER A 204 -8.58 -5.34 7.49
CA SER A 204 -7.44 -5.65 8.36
C SER A 204 -6.27 -4.77 8.02
N GLY A 205 -5.45 -4.52 9.01
CA GLY A 205 -4.22 -3.75 8.91
C GLY A 205 -4.28 -2.46 9.73
N LYS A 206 -3.22 -1.68 9.67
CA LYS A 206 -3.02 -0.40 10.38
C LYS A 206 -4.20 0.62 10.23
N TRP A 207 -5.12 0.36 9.27
CA TRP A 207 -6.29 1.19 8.93
C TRP A 207 -7.63 0.45 9.13
N GLU A 208 -7.70 -0.47 10.08
CA GLU A 208 -8.87 -1.28 10.40
C GLU A 208 -10.11 -0.45 10.78
N ASP A 209 -9.89 0.73 11.37
CA ASP A 209 -10.95 1.66 11.80
C ASP A 209 -11.74 2.31 10.64
N SER A 210 -11.38 2.07 9.38
CA SER A 210 -12.07 2.65 8.22
C SER A 210 -13.18 1.77 7.65
N GLY A 211 -13.37 0.54 8.15
CA GLY A 211 -14.37 -0.43 7.72
C GLY A 211 -15.24 -0.97 8.86
N GLY A 212 -16.27 -1.76 8.53
CA GLY A 212 -17.18 -2.38 9.49
C GLY A 212 -18.14 -1.41 10.20
N ASP A 213 -18.84 -1.88 11.22
CA ASP A 213 -19.86 -1.10 11.97
C ASP A 213 -19.28 0.13 12.67
N ALA A 214 -17.99 0.11 13.05
CA ALA A 214 -17.29 1.24 13.70
C ALA A 214 -16.83 2.33 12.69
N SER A 215 -17.02 2.11 11.39
CA SER A 215 -16.64 3.10 10.37
C SER A 215 -17.35 4.45 10.61
N LYS A 216 -16.58 5.52 10.51
CA LYS A 216 -17.11 6.91 10.61
C LYS A 216 -18.02 7.28 9.43
N PHE A 217 -17.93 6.54 8.32
CA PHE A 217 -18.56 6.86 7.04
C PHE A 217 -19.40 5.69 6.52
N GLY A 218 -20.42 6.04 5.74
CA GLY A 218 -21.35 5.10 5.15
C GLY A 218 -22.60 4.91 5.98
N LEU A 219 -23.67 4.52 5.31
CA LEU A 219 -24.97 4.28 5.90
C LEU A 219 -25.09 2.81 6.38
N THR A 220 -25.67 2.63 7.55
CA THR A 220 -26.14 1.33 8.00
C THR A 220 -27.35 0.88 7.17
N SER A 221 -27.75 -0.39 7.26
CA SER A 221 -28.94 -0.88 6.55
C SER A 221 -30.21 -0.11 6.91
N SER A 222 -30.36 0.31 8.17
CA SER A 222 -31.50 1.13 8.61
C SER A 222 -31.46 2.54 7.98
N GLU A 223 -30.31 3.20 7.99
CA GLU A 223 -30.11 4.51 7.38
C GLU A 223 -30.26 4.45 5.86
N LEU A 224 -29.85 3.34 5.22
CA LEU A 224 -30.09 3.12 3.78
C LEU A 224 -31.59 3.10 3.50
N LEU A 225 -32.39 2.35 4.26
CA LEU A 225 -33.85 2.32 4.08
C LEU A 225 -34.48 3.71 4.27
N GLU A 226 -34.00 4.49 5.26
CA GLU A 226 -34.43 5.87 5.45
C GLU A 226 -34.08 6.75 4.24
N ALA A 227 -32.87 6.54 3.66
CA ALA A 227 -32.44 7.26 2.47
C ALA A 227 -33.30 6.94 1.25
N LEU A 228 -33.65 5.67 1.07
CA LEU A 228 -34.51 5.23 -0.03
C LEU A 228 -35.93 5.82 0.09
N ASP A 229 -36.53 5.78 1.28
CA ASP A 229 -37.83 6.40 1.57
C ASP A 229 -37.79 7.92 1.35
N PHE A 230 -36.69 8.57 1.77
CA PHE A 230 -36.51 9.99 1.51
C PHE A 230 -36.45 10.32 0.00
N LEU A 231 -35.69 9.54 -0.78
CA LEU A 231 -35.59 9.74 -2.24
C LEU A 231 -36.93 9.52 -2.93
N GLU A 232 -37.72 8.52 -2.54
CA GLU A 232 -39.08 8.30 -3.07
C GLU A 232 -40.00 9.48 -2.76
N LYS A 233 -40.03 9.94 -1.50
CA LYS A 233 -40.84 11.10 -1.07
C LYS A 233 -40.47 12.41 -1.78
N LYS A 234 -39.23 12.53 -2.25
CA LYS A 234 -38.73 13.71 -2.98
C LYS A 234 -38.83 13.60 -4.50
N ASP A 235 -39.36 12.47 -5.02
CA ASP A 235 -39.38 12.19 -6.45
C ASP A 235 -37.96 12.18 -7.06
N MET A 236 -37.02 11.58 -6.35
CA MET A 236 -35.61 11.50 -6.70
C MET A 236 -35.11 10.06 -6.80
N LYS A 237 -36.00 9.09 -6.95
CA LYS A 237 -35.65 7.66 -7.05
C LYS A 237 -34.68 7.38 -8.19
N ASP A 238 -34.86 8.05 -9.31
CA ASP A 238 -34.02 7.96 -10.50
C ASP A 238 -32.64 8.60 -10.33
N CYS A 239 -32.44 9.41 -9.29
CA CYS A 239 -31.15 10.02 -8.99
C CYS A 239 -30.17 9.04 -8.33
N LEU A 240 -30.64 7.98 -7.68
CA LEU A 240 -29.77 6.97 -7.10
C LEU A 240 -29.21 6.07 -8.20
N LYS A 241 -27.93 6.25 -8.51
CA LYS A 241 -27.23 5.59 -9.60
C LYS A 241 -26.12 4.64 -9.16
N LEU A 242 -25.60 4.82 -7.95
CA LEU A 242 -24.38 4.18 -7.51
C LEU A 242 -24.49 3.73 -6.05
N ILE A 243 -24.01 2.52 -5.77
CA ILE A 243 -23.62 2.11 -4.42
C ILE A 243 -22.12 2.01 -4.33
N HIS A 244 -21.57 2.47 -3.20
CA HIS A 244 -20.14 2.46 -2.92
C HIS A 244 -19.86 1.75 -1.59
N PHE A 245 -18.77 1.02 -1.53
CA PHE A 245 -18.20 0.53 -0.28
C PHE A 245 -16.68 0.61 -0.30
N HIS A 246 -16.09 0.71 0.90
CA HIS A 246 -14.65 0.74 1.05
C HIS A 246 -14.23 -0.10 2.25
N ILE A 247 -13.38 -1.09 2.02
CA ILE A 247 -12.94 -2.07 3.02
C ILE A 247 -11.55 -1.78 3.61
N GLY A 248 -11.01 -0.61 3.33
CA GLY A 248 -9.70 -0.17 3.79
C GLY A 248 -8.66 -0.07 2.67
N SER A 249 -7.46 0.35 3.04
CA SER A 249 -6.30 0.47 2.16
C SER A 249 -5.37 -0.72 2.38
N GLN A 250 -4.64 -1.16 1.34
CA GLN A 250 -3.68 -2.26 1.43
C GLN A 250 -4.32 -3.54 2.01
N VAL A 251 -5.38 -4.04 1.36
CA VAL A 251 -6.02 -5.29 1.78
C VAL A 251 -5.12 -6.47 1.43
N THR A 252 -4.54 -7.12 2.42
CA THR A 252 -3.52 -8.16 2.23
C THR A 252 -4.08 -9.53 1.84
N LYS A 253 -5.37 -9.80 2.15
CA LYS A 253 -6.01 -11.12 1.98
C LYS A 253 -7.17 -11.07 1.00
N ILE A 254 -7.08 -11.81 -0.10
CA ILE A 254 -8.15 -11.92 -1.11
C ILE A 254 -9.50 -12.34 -0.52
N ARG A 255 -9.50 -13.21 0.50
CA ARG A 255 -10.72 -13.68 1.15
C ARG A 255 -11.61 -12.55 1.69
N ARG A 256 -11.00 -11.45 2.18
CA ARG A 256 -11.74 -10.28 2.68
C ARG A 256 -12.45 -9.54 1.57
N ILE A 257 -11.77 -9.38 0.43
CA ILE A 257 -12.36 -8.80 -0.78
C ILE A 257 -13.55 -9.62 -1.22
N LYS A 258 -13.41 -10.94 -1.32
CA LYS A 258 -14.51 -11.86 -1.67
C LYS A 258 -15.72 -11.76 -0.73
N THR A 259 -15.47 -11.66 0.57
CA THR A 259 -16.55 -11.52 1.56
C THR A 259 -17.30 -10.20 1.38
N ALA A 260 -16.57 -9.09 1.22
CA ALA A 260 -17.17 -7.78 0.99
C ALA A 260 -17.95 -7.70 -0.32
N LEU A 261 -17.43 -8.26 -1.41
CA LEU A 261 -18.09 -8.31 -2.70
C LEU A 261 -19.42 -9.11 -2.63
N ARG A 262 -19.44 -10.23 -1.94
CA ARG A 262 -20.67 -11.04 -1.73
C ARG A 262 -21.74 -10.24 -0.98
N GLU A 263 -21.35 -9.53 0.08
CA GLU A 263 -22.28 -8.70 0.84
C GLU A 263 -22.79 -7.54 -0.01
N ALA A 264 -21.90 -6.80 -0.67
CA ALA A 264 -22.24 -5.67 -1.54
C ALA A 264 -23.14 -6.10 -2.73
N SER A 265 -22.91 -7.26 -3.31
CA SER A 265 -23.75 -7.79 -4.39
C SER A 265 -25.20 -8.02 -3.94
N GLN A 266 -25.43 -8.38 -2.66
CA GLN A 266 -26.78 -8.52 -2.13
C GLN A 266 -27.46 -7.15 -1.95
N PHE A 267 -26.73 -6.11 -1.55
CA PHE A 267 -27.28 -4.74 -1.54
C PHE A 267 -27.71 -4.32 -2.95
N TYR A 268 -26.87 -4.56 -3.96
CA TYR A 268 -27.22 -4.28 -5.35
C TYR A 268 -28.50 -4.99 -5.78
N VAL A 269 -28.60 -6.29 -5.51
CA VAL A 269 -29.81 -7.09 -5.82
C VAL A 269 -31.05 -6.53 -5.10
N GLN A 270 -30.96 -6.27 -3.79
CA GLN A 270 -32.11 -5.80 -3.02
C GLN A 270 -32.59 -4.42 -3.47
N LEU A 271 -31.71 -3.54 -3.84
CA LEU A 271 -32.08 -2.23 -4.41
C LEU A 271 -32.86 -2.39 -5.71
N HIS A 272 -32.49 -3.31 -6.61
CA HIS A 272 -33.25 -3.62 -7.80
C HIS A 272 -34.63 -4.23 -7.48
N VAL A 273 -34.70 -5.15 -6.50
CA VAL A 273 -35.99 -5.73 -6.03
C VAL A 273 -36.92 -4.63 -5.49
N MET A 274 -36.39 -3.62 -4.81
CA MET A 274 -37.10 -2.46 -4.31
C MET A 274 -37.44 -1.44 -5.43
N GLY A 275 -37.05 -1.72 -6.67
CA GLY A 275 -37.34 -0.89 -7.85
C GLY A 275 -36.43 0.33 -7.98
N PHE A 276 -35.27 0.35 -7.33
CA PHE A 276 -34.22 1.34 -7.59
C PHE A 276 -33.30 0.83 -8.71
N ASN A 277 -33.16 1.65 -9.75
CA ASN A 277 -32.36 1.28 -10.91
C ASN A 277 -30.90 1.77 -10.74
N VAL A 278 -30.18 1.11 -9.83
CA VAL A 278 -28.75 1.38 -9.59
C VAL A 278 -27.94 0.87 -10.78
N GLU A 279 -27.08 1.69 -11.32
CA GLU A 279 -26.33 1.40 -12.54
C GLU A 279 -24.85 1.06 -12.24
N PHE A 280 -24.32 1.49 -11.10
CA PHE A 280 -22.90 1.36 -10.74
C PHE A 280 -22.70 0.73 -9.38
N VAL A 281 -21.71 -0.15 -9.30
CA VAL A 281 -21.17 -0.67 -8.05
C VAL A 281 -19.71 -0.21 -7.96
N ASP A 282 -19.45 0.72 -7.05
CA ASP A 282 -18.10 1.17 -6.73
C ASP A 282 -17.55 0.33 -5.58
N ILE A 283 -16.60 -0.51 -5.92
CA ILE A 283 -15.97 -1.44 -4.98
C ILE A 283 -14.83 -0.77 -4.18
N GLY A 284 -14.67 0.53 -4.34
CA GLY A 284 -13.69 1.34 -3.62
C GLY A 284 -12.25 0.99 -3.96
N GLY A 285 -11.37 1.34 -3.04
CA GLY A 285 -9.97 0.99 -3.08
C GLY A 285 -9.67 -0.34 -2.38
N GLY A 286 -8.42 -0.51 -2.00
CA GLY A 286 -7.98 -1.68 -1.24
C GLY A 286 -7.12 -2.67 -2.03
N LEU A 287 -7.09 -2.59 -3.37
CA LEU A 287 -6.13 -3.36 -4.17
C LEU A 287 -4.72 -3.08 -3.66
N GLY A 288 -4.13 -4.08 -3.03
CA GLY A 288 -2.84 -3.94 -2.34
C GLY A 288 -1.65 -4.05 -3.29
N VAL A 289 -0.51 -3.66 -2.75
CA VAL A 289 0.80 -3.75 -3.40
C VAL A 289 1.69 -4.66 -2.56
N ASP A 290 2.45 -5.49 -3.22
CA ASP A 290 3.45 -6.35 -2.60
C ASP A 290 4.78 -5.58 -2.49
N TYR A 291 4.93 -4.80 -1.42
CA TYR A 291 6.09 -3.93 -1.22
C TYR A 291 7.35 -4.70 -0.83
N ASP A 292 7.20 -5.83 -0.15
CA ASP A 292 8.34 -6.67 0.28
C ASP A 292 8.61 -7.84 -0.68
N GLY A 293 7.75 -8.06 -1.67
CA GLY A 293 7.88 -9.10 -2.67
C GLY A 293 7.67 -10.53 -2.15
N THR A 294 7.17 -10.69 -0.91
CA THR A 294 7.05 -12.02 -0.28
C THR A 294 5.80 -12.78 -0.66
N ARG A 295 4.80 -12.09 -1.23
CA ARG A 295 3.46 -12.62 -1.51
C ARG A 295 2.81 -13.30 -0.30
N SER A 296 3.04 -12.73 0.88
CA SER A 296 2.61 -13.27 2.16
C SER A 296 1.34 -12.60 2.68
N ALA A 297 0.41 -13.40 3.17
CA ALA A 297 -0.76 -12.89 3.89
C ALA A 297 -0.46 -12.45 5.33
N ASN A 298 0.76 -12.72 5.82
CA ASN A 298 1.18 -12.45 7.20
C ASN A 298 2.01 -11.17 7.32
N SER A 299 2.37 -10.54 6.18
CA SER A 299 3.03 -9.24 6.12
C SER A 299 2.01 -8.16 5.77
N GLU A 300 1.99 -7.06 6.51
CA GLU A 300 1.19 -5.88 6.19
C GLU A 300 1.70 -5.15 4.93
N SER A 301 2.96 -5.38 4.57
CA SER A 301 3.60 -4.84 3.37
C SER A 301 3.47 -5.75 2.15
N SER A 302 2.65 -6.82 2.21
CA SER A 302 2.49 -7.77 1.13
C SER A 302 1.02 -8.09 0.85
N VAL A 303 0.77 -8.84 -0.23
CA VAL A 303 -0.55 -9.34 -0.61
C VAL A 303 -0.47 -10.78 -1.10
N ASN A 304 -1.47 -11.59 -0.80
CA ASN A 304 -1.51 -13.01 -1.19
C ASN A 304 -2.28 -13.28 -2.49
N TYR A 305 -2.44 -12.26 -3.35
CA TYR A 305 -3.21 -12.39 -4.58
C TYR A 305 -2.61 -11.52 -5.70
N SER A 306 -2.96 -11.83 -6.92
CA SER A 306 -2.64 -11.05 -8.11
C SER A 306 -3.76 -10.05 -8.47
N ILE A 307 -3.44 -9.06 -9.33
CA ILE A 307 -4.46 -8.16 -9.89
C ILE A 307 -5.54 -8.95 -10.62
N GLN A 308 -5.15 -9.99 -11.37
CA GLN A 308 -6.11 -10.81 -12.12
C GLN A 308 -7.07 -11.54 -11.19
N GLU A 309 -6.61 -12.11 -10.07
CA GLU A 309 -7.48 -12.75 -9.07
C GLU A 309 -8.45 -11.75 -8.44
N TYR A 310 -7.96 -10.55 -8.10
CA TYR A 310 -8.81 -9.46 -7.60
C TYR A 310 -9.94 -9.11 -8.58
N VAL A 311 -9.61 -8.97 -9.85
CA VAL A 311 -10.57 -8.61 -10.90
C VAL A 311 -11.53 -9.77 -11.19
N ASN A 312 -11.04 -11.01 -11.27
CA ASN A 312 -11.86 -12.20 -11.48
C ASN A 312 -12.92 -12.34 -10.38
N ASP A 313 -12.52 -12.19 -9.11
CA ASP A 313 -13.44 -12.25 -7.98
C ASP A 313 -14.47 -11.10 -8.00
N SER A 314 -14.05 -9.91 -8.42
CA SER A 314 -14.94 -8.75 -8.52
C SER A 314 -16.01 -8.95 -9.59
N ILE A 315 -15.61 -9.38 -10.78
CA ILE A 315 -16.54 -9.60 -11.90
C ILE A 315 -17.41 -10.81 -11.65
N SER A 316 -16.84 -11.98 -11.33
CA SER A 316 -17.61 -13.22 -11.18
C SER A 316 -18.69 -13.09 -10.09
N THR A 317 -18.36 -12.48 -8.95
CA THR A 317 -19.33 -12.30 -7.86
C THR A 317 -20.53 -11.45 -8.28
N LEU A 318 -20.30 -10.35 -9.01
CA LEU A 318 -21.38 -9.46 -9.45
C LEU A 318 -22.17 -10.06 -10.61
N VAL A 319 -21.53 -10.77 -11.52
CA VAL A 319 -22.19 -11.51 -12.61
C VAL A 319 -23.12 -12.58 -12.04
N ASP A 320 -22.59 -13.45 -11.15
CA ASP A 320 -23.36 -14.54 -10.55
C ASP A 320 -24.59 -14.01 -9.80
N ALA A 321 -24.43 -12.93 -9.03
CA ALA A 321 -25.53 -12.32 -8.29
C ALA A 321 -26.58 -11.71 -9.25
N SER A 322 -26.17 -11.06 -10.33
CA SER A 322 -27.05 -10.43 -11.30
C SER A 322 -27.81 -11.47 -12.12
N ASP A 323 -27.12 -12.46 -12.68
CA ASP A 323 -27.72 -13.51 -13.51
C ASP A 323 -28.72 -14.35 -12.72
N LYS A 324 -28.37 -14.72 -11.47
CA LYS A 324 -29.28 -15.49 -10.59
C LYS A 324 -30.60 -14.78 -10.31
N ASN A 325 -30.60 -13.44 -10.28
CA ASN A 325 -31.77 -12.63 -9.97
C ASN A 325 -32.41 -11.98 -11.21
N GLY A 326 -31.86 -12.21 -12.40
CA GLY A 326 -32.41 -11.68 -13.66
C GLY A 326 -32.32 -10.15 -13.74
N ILE A 327 -31.31 -9.53 -13.12
CA ILE A 327 -31.09 -8.10 -13.13
C ILE A 327 -29.86 -7.74 -14.00
N PRO A 328 -29.76 -6.49 -14.48
CA PRO A 328 -28.58 -6.08 -15.29
C PRO A 328 -27.27 -6.24 -14.52
N HIS A 329 -26.19 -6.49 -15.24
CA HIS A 329 -24.84 -6.39 -14.68
C HIS A 329 -24.55 -4.91 -14.37
N PRO A 330 -24.04 -4.57 -13.16
CA PRO A 330 -23.66 -3.21 -12.84
C PRO A 330 -22.40 -2.79 -13.58
N ASN A 331 -22.25 -1.50 -13.87
CA ASN A 331 -20.93 -0.97 -14.18
C ASN A 331 -20.06 -1.00 -12.92
N ILE A 332 -18.83 -1.51 -13.03
CA ILE A 332 -17.91 -1.63 -11.91
C ILE A 332 -16.97 -0.43 -11.87
N ILE A 333 -16.85 0.20 -10.71
CA ILE A 333 -15.87 1.24 -10.41
C ILE A 333 -14.85 0.69 -9.42
N THR A 334 -13.57 0.99 -9.65
CA THR A 334 -12.47 0.71 -8.70
C THR A 334 -11.72 2.00 -8.39
N GLU A 335 -11.39 2.23 -7.11
CA GLU A 335 -10.62 3.39 -6.65
C GLU A 335 -9.18 3.00 -6.24
N SER A 336 -8.47 2.32 -7.13
CA SER A 336 -7.20 1.64 -6.85
C SER A 336 -5.97 2.54 -7.02
N GLY A 337 -5.88 3.65 -6.28
CA GLY A 337 -4.81 4.63 -6.42
C GLY A 337 -3.41 4.09 -6.14
N ARG A 338 -3.21 3.43 -4.99
CA ARG A 338 -1.92 2.84 -4.56
C ARG A 338 -1.32 1.92 -5.62
N SER A 339 -2.11 1.03 -6.18
CA SER A 339 -1.64 0.06 -7.18
C SER A 339 -1.23 0.70 -8.51
N LEU A 340 -1.66 1.92 -8.80
CA LEU A 340 -1.22 2.69 -9.95
C LEU A 340 0.13 3.36 -9.70
N THR A 341 0.32 3.98 -8.53
CA THR A 341 1.45 4.88 -8.29
C THR A 341 2.63 4.29 -7.53
N ALA A 342 2.50 3.12 -6.91
CA ALA A 342 3.53 2.60 -5.99
C ALA A 342 4.94 2.48 -6.60
N HIS A 343 5.07 2.15 -7.89
CA HIS A 343 6.36 1.86 -8.52
C HIS A 343 6.88 2.99 -9.42
N HIS A 344 6.15 4.11 -9.58
CA HIS A 344 6.47 5.12 -10.60
C HIS A 344 7.62 6.04 -10.22
N SER A 345 8.07 6.03 -8.97
CA SER A 345 9.11 6.93 -8.49
C SER A 345 10.12 6.23 -7.58
N VAL A 346 11.35 6.72 -7.63
CA VAL A 346 12.48 6.28 -6.82
C VAL A 346 13.08 7.48 -6.13
N LEU A 347 13.28 7.40 -4.82
CA LEU A 347 14.07 8.35 -4.06
C LEU A 347 15.52 7.86 -3.98
N ILE A 348 16.44 8.68 -4.42
CA ILE A 348 17.89 8.42 -4.39
C ILE A 348 18.53 9.41 -3.44
N PHE A 349 19.25 8.91 -2.44
CA PHE A 349 19.94 9.72 -1.44
C PHE A 349 21.26 9.08 -1.05
N GLU A 350 22.15 9.85 -0.46
CA GLU A 350 23.44 9.40 0.05
C GLU A 350 23.28 8.87 1.47
N VAL A 351 24.00 7.79 1.78
CA VAL A 351 24.12 7.33 3.17
C VAL A 351 25.11 8.26 3.88
N LEU A 352 24.62 9.04 4.82
CA LEU A 352 25.44 10.01 5.57
C LEU A 352 26.25 9.34 6.66
N GLU A 353 25.65 8.37 7.35
CA GLU A 353 26.26 7.68 8.48
C GLU A 353 25.65 6.27 8.61
N THR A 354 26.44 5.35 9.13
CA THR A 354 25.98 4.00 9.48
C THR A 354 26.18 3.76 10.97
N ALA A 355 25.13 3.33 11.66
CA ALA A 355 25.27 2.83 13.03
C ALA A 355 25.91 1.44 12.99
N THR A 356 27.09 1.32 13.56
CA THR A 356 27.74 0.02 13.78
C THR A 356 27.54 -0.38 15.23
N LEU A 357 27.29 -1.68 15.44
CA LEU A 357 27.28 -2.22 16.80
C LEU A 357 28.67 -2.06 17.44
N PRO A 358 28.73 -1.65 18.72
CA PRO A 358 30.01 -1.45 19.39
C PRO A 358 30.74 -2.79 19.50
N GLU A 359 32.03 -2.76 19.19
CA GLU A 359 32.92 -3.91 19.31
C GLU A 359 34.05 -3.62 20.24
N MET A 360 34.67 -4.67 20.73
CA MET A 360 35.90 -4.57 21.46
C MET A 360 37.09 -4.42 20.50
N ASP A 361 38.08 -3.62 20.87
CA ASP A 361 39.32 -3.50 20.12
C ASP A 361 40.05 -4.86 20.10
N GLU A 362 40.72 -5.19 18.98
CA GLU A 362 41.44 -6.49 18.85
C GLU A 362 42.52 -6.64 19.91
N ASP A 363 43.14 -5.55 20.40
CA ASP A 363 44.19 -5.52 21.43
C ASP A 363 43.60 -5.42 22.86
N PHE A 364 42.29 -5.64 23.03
CA PHE A 364 41.69 -5.55 24.36
C PHE A 364 42.16 -6.68 25.27
N GLU A 365 42.66 -6.29 26.44
CA GLU A 365 43.00 -7.21 27.51
C GLU A 365 42.14 -6.90 28.75
N VAL A 366 41.63 -7.93 29.39
CA VAL A 366 40.85 -7.78 30.64
C VAL A 366 41.77 -7.36 31.77
N GLY A 367 41.46 -6.25 32.43
CA GLY A 367 42.23 -5.80 33.61
C GLY A 367 41.94 -6.63 34.86
N GLU A 368 42.92 -6.74 35.74
CA GLU A 368 42.78 -7.51 37.02
C GLU A 368 41.61 -7.05 37.89
N ASN A 369 41.16 -5.80 37.74
CA ASN A 369 40.06 -5.19 38.50
C ASN A 369 38.73 -5.09 37.72
N ASP A 370 38.65 -5.63 36.51
CA ASP A 370 37.40 -5.67 35.78
C ASP A 370 36.40 -6.65 36.43
N HIS A 371 35.14 -6.47 36.20
CA HIS A 371 34.06 -7.27 36.80
C HIS A 371 34.15 -8.75 36.33
N GLU A 372 33.77 -9.68 37.19
CA GLU A 372 33.79 -11.12 36.88
C GLU A 372 33.07 -11.46 35.55
N LEU A 373 31.92 -10.87 35.30
CA LEU A 373 31.19 -11.06 34.02
C LEU A 373 31.95 -10.60 32.79
N VAL A 374 32.88 -9.63 32.93
CA VAL A 374 33.77 -9.20 31.81
C VAL A 374 34.82 -10.29 31.55
N HIS A 375 35.39 -10.89 32.60
CA HIS A 375 36.30 -11.99 32.46
C HIS A 375 35.65 -13.21 31.80
N GLU A 376 34.45 -13.60 32.28
CA GLU A 376 33.71 -14.74 31.74
C GLU A 376 33.40 -14.56 30.24
N LEU A 377 32.90 -13.38 29.87
CA LEU A 377 32.53 -13.09 28.47
C LEU A 377 33.76 -12.98 27.56
N TYR A 378 34.91 -12.50 28.09
CA TYR A 378 36.17 -12.49 27.39
C TYR A 378 36.69 -13.89 27.14
N GLU A 379 36.63 -14.81 28.13
CA GLU A 379 37.00 -16.21 27.98
C GLU A 379 36.14 -16.90 26.90
N ILE A 380 34.86 -16.58 26.82
CA ILE A 380 33.98 -17.10 25.77
C ILE A 380 34.44 -16.60 24.40
N TRP A 381 34.79 -15.32 24.26
CA TRP A 381 35.27 -14.74 23.03
C TRP A 381 36.62 -15.34 22.60
N ASP A 382 37.62 -15.38 23.50
CA ASP A 382 38.98 -15.88 23.22
C ASP A 382 39.00 -17.38 22.82
N ASN A 383 38.07 -18.16 23.38
CA ASN A 383 37.96 -19.60 23.09
C ASN A 383 36.88 -19.97 22.06
N LEU A 384 36.35 -18.99 21.34
CA LEU A 384 35.28 -19.19 20.38
C LEU A 384 35.74 -19.99 19.17
N ASN A 385 34.99 -21.02 18.81
CA ASN A 385 35.23 -21.85 17.63
C ASN A 385 33.95 -22.52 17.17
N GLN A 386 33.99 -23.14 15.97
CA GLN A 386 32.81 -23.74 15.35
C GLN A 386 32.10 -24.78 16.24
N SER A 387 32.81 -25.56 17.04
CA SER A 387 32.22 -26.61 17.87
C SER A 387 31.49 -26.05 19.10
N ARG A 388 31.87 -24.87 19.56
CA ARG A 388 31.34 -24.23 20.77
C ARG A 388 30.39 -23.07 20.48
N MET A 389 30.17 -22.69 19.21
CA MET A 389 29.45 -21.45 18.85
C MET A 389 28.02 -21.39 19.40
N VAL A 390 27.29 -22.52 19.53
CA VAL A 390 25.92 -22.55 20.05
C VAL A 390 25.94 -22.33 21.58
N GLU A 391 26.82 -23.02 22.29
CA GLU A 391 27.03 -22.83 23.72
C GLU A 391 27.47 -21.40 24.03
N ALA A 392 28.50 -20.91 23.33
CA ALA A 392 29.02 -19.56 23.46
C ALA A 392 27.94 -18.47 23.21
N TRP A 393 27.04 -18.69 22.27
CA TRP A 393 25.91 -17.80 22.02
C TRP A 393 24.95 -17.70 23.20
N HIS A 394 24.55 -18.84 23.77
CA HIS A 394 23.65 -18.88 24.92
C HIS A 394 24.29 -18.29 26.16
N ASP A 395 25.56 -18.64 26.44
CA ASP A 395 26.31 -18.12 27.58
C ASP A 395 26.50 -16.60 27.48
N ALA A 396 26.85 -16.09 26.28
CA ALA A 396 26.98 -14.64 26.04
C ALA A 396 25.68 -13.90 26.23
N GLN A 397 24.54 -14.47 25.79
CA GLN A 397 23.20 -13.87 26.02
C GLN A 397 22.89 -13.83 27.53
N GLN A 398 23.13 -14.90 28.26
CA GLN A 398 22.88 -14.97 29.70
C GLN A 398 23.73 -13.94 30.45
N ILE A 399 25.03 -13.83 30.17
CA ILE A 399 25.92 -12.84 30.81
C ILE A 399 25.45 -11.42 30.51
N ARG A 400 25.03 -11.16 29.29
CA ARG A 400 24.48 -9.82 28.92
C ARG A 400 23.21 -9.50 29.69
N GLU A 401 22.28 -10.43 29.82
CA GLU A 401 21.04 -10.25 30.56
C GLU A 401 21.33 -10.01 32.05
N GLU A 402 22.22 -10.78 32.66
CA GLU A 402 22.66 -10.63 34.06
C GLU A 402 23.29 -9.24 34.26
N ALA A 403 24.19 -8.83 33.37
CA ALA A 403 24.83 -7.52 33.45
C ALA A 403 23.81 -6.35 33.33
N LEU A 404 22.79 -6.47 32.50
CA LEU A 404 21.71 -5.50 32.38
C LEU A 404 20.89 -5.42 33.68
N ASP A 405 20.61 -6.55 34.30
CA ASP A 405 19.88 -6.62 35.56
C ASP A 405 20.70 -6.00 36.71
N LEU A 406 21.97 -6.37 36.84
CA LEU A 406 22.88 -5.80 37.84
C LEU A 406 23.08 -4.28 37.65
N PHE A 407 23.16 -3.81 36.39
CA PHE A 407 23.23 -2.38 36.09
C PHE A 407 21.94 -1.66 36.51
N SER A 408 20.78 -2.24 36.23
CA SER A 408 19.49 -1.63 36.60
C SER A 408 19.30 -1.52 38.12
N HIS A 409 19.95 -2.39 38.89
CA HIS A 409 19.99 -2.36 40.34
C HIS A 409 21.14 -1.52 40.92
N GLY A 410 21.98 -0.90 40.07
CA GLY A 410 23.09 -0.04 40.50
C GLY A 410 24.27 -0.83 41.09
N ILE A 411 24.41 -2.13 40.82
CA ILE A 411 25.48 -3.02 41.31
C ILE A 411 26.72 -2.91 40.42
N VAL A 412 26.56 -2.88 39.10
CA VAL A 412 27.66 -2.66 38.15
C VAL A 412 27.60 -1.22 37.62
N ASP A 413 28.76 -0.68 37.27
CA ASP A 413 28.88 0.68 36.73
C ASP A 413 28.72 0.72 35.19
N LEU A 414 28.67 1.92 34.63
CA LEU A 414 28.50 2.14 33.20
C LEU A 414 29.70 1.62 32.39
N LYS A 415 30.92 1.64 32.96
CA LYS A 415 32.12 1.14 32.29
C LYS A 415 32.01 -0.37 32.09
N THR A 416 31.67 -1.10 33.14
CA THR A 416 31.45 -2.54 33.11
C THR A 416 30.35 -2.94 32.13
N ARG A 417 29.22 -2.23 32.15
CA ARG A 417 28.15 -2.45 31.19
C ARG A 417 28.64 -2.25 29.74
N ALA A 418 29.37 -1.18 29.48
CA ALA A 418 29.89 -0.90 28.12
C ALA A 418 30.91 -1.96 27.65
N GLN A 419 31.75 -2.48 28.54
CA GLN A 419 32.70 -3.58 28.22
C GLN A 419 31.94 -4.85 27.85
N ILE A 420 30.92 -5.23 28.64
CA ILE A 420 30.11 -6.42 28.38
C ILE A 420 29.33 -6.25 27.06
N GLU A 421 28.79 -5.07 26.78
CA GLU A 421 28.07 -4.81 25.53
C GLU A 421 29.00 -4.97 24.30
N ARG A 422 30.21 -4.39 24.36
CA ARG A 422 31.20 -4.56 23.28
C ARG A 422 31.65 -6.00 23.09
N LEU A 423 31.97 -6.72 24.16
CA LEU A 423 32.35 -8.13 24.11
C LEU A 423 31.22 -8.98 23.55
N TYR A 424 29.98 -8.77 23.98
CA TYR A 424 28.83 -9.48 23.46
C TYR A 424 28.68 -9.31 21.93
N TRP A 425 28.86 -8.09 21.43
CA TRP A 425 28.77 -7.85 19.99
C TRP A 425 29.98 -8.41 19.23
N SER A 426 31.18 -8.45 19.84
CA SER A 426 32.34 -9.11 19.26
C SER A 426 32.11 -10.64 19.14
N VAL A 427 31.60 -11.28 20.18
CA VAL A 427 31.20 -12.69 20.16
C VAL A 427 30.12 -12.94 19.09
N THR A 428 29.10 -12.08 19.03
CA THR A 428 28.01 -12.21 18.06
C THR A 428 28.50 -12.13 16.61
N ARG A 429 29.41 -11.19 16.33
CA ARG A 429 29.99 -11.02 14.99
C ARG A 429 30.84 -12.24 14.59
N GLU A 430 31.67 -12.73 15.49
CA GLU A 430 32.51 -13.88 15.21
C GLU A 430 31.68 -15.15 14.99
N ILE A 431 30.63 -15.37 15.79
CA ILE A 431 29.65 -16.43 15.56
C ILE A 431 29.03 -16.30 14.18
N ASN A 432 28.64 -15.08 13.78
CA ASN A 432 28.05 -14.83 12.45
C ASN A 432 29.04 -15.14 11.32
N GLN A 433 30.32 -14.79 11.49
CA GLN A 433 31.36 -15.12 10.51
C GLN A 433 31.57 -16.66 10.41
N ILE A 434 31.58 -17.36 11.53
CA ILE A 434 31.70 -18.83 11.56
C ILE A 434 30.47 -19.46 10.89
N ALA A 435 29.27 -19.03 11.27
CA ALA A 435 28.00 -19.54 10.75
C ALA A 435 27.85 -19.33 9.23
N SER A 436 28.26 -18.16 8.73
CA SER A 436 28.23 -17.81 7.29
C SER A 436 29.18 -18.70 6.46
N GLY A 437 30.19 -19.28 7.06
CA GLY A 437 31.10 -20.25 6.43
C GLY A 437 30.55 -21.68 6.37
N LEU A 438 29.45 -21.97 7.05
CA LEU A 438 28.90 -23.33 7.16
C LEU A 438 27.88 -23.62 6.06
N LYS A 439 27.91 -24.84 5.55
CA LYS A 439 26.94 -25.34 4.55
C LYS A 439 25.52 -25.47 5.13
N HIS A 440 25.40 -25.69 6.45
CA HIS A 440 24.16 -25.80 7.22
C HIS A 440 24.37 -25.10 8.57
N ALA A 441 24.13 -23.80 8.61
CA ALA A 441 24.11 -23.05 9.87
C ALA A 441 22.82 -23.34 10.64
N PRO A 442 22.87 -23.39 12.00
CA PRO A 442 21.66 -23.44 12.82
C PRO A 442 20.69 -22.28 12.51
N ASP A 443 19.39 -22.57 12.56
CA ASP A 443 18.35 -21.59 12.19
C ASP A 443 18.37 -20.31 13.07
N GLU A 444 18.83 -20.43 14.32
CA GLU A 444 18.98 -19.31 15.26
C GLU A 444 20.01 -18.28 14.79
N PHE A 445 21.03 -18.68 14.02
CA PHE A 445 22.06 -17.77 13.49
C PHE A 445 21.69 -17.12 12.15
N ARG A 446 20.69 -17.62 11.43
CA ARG A 446 20.23 -17.02 10.15
C ARG A 446 19.69 -15.59 10.30
N LYS A 447 19.33 -15.18 11.52
CA LYS A 447 18.84 -13.84 11.80
C LYS A 447 19.95 -12.87 12.21
N LEU A 448 21.15 -13.35 12.54
CA LEU A 448 22.26 -12.51 12.99
C LEU A 448 22.78 -11.60 11.88
N ASP A 449 22.74 -12.02 10.61
CA ASP A 449 23.08 -11.18 9.46
C ASP A 449 22.26 -9.88 9.43
N LYS A 450 21.00 -9.93 9.88
CA LYS A 450 20.11 -8.76 9.93
C LYS A 450 20.35 -7.86 11.12
N LEU A 451 20.92 -8.39 12.22
CA LEU A 451 21.24 -7.63 13.42
C LEU A 451 22.55 -6.84 13.27
N CYS A 452 23.46 -7.31 12.41
CA CYS A 452 24.75 -6.66 12.19
C CYS A 452 24.72 -5.48 11.20
N LEU A 453 23.57 -5.22 10.56
CA LEU A 453 23.38 -4.14 9.59
C LEU A 453 22.12 -3.35 9.96
N LEU A 454 22.21 -2.51 10.98
CA LEU A 454 21.19 -1.49 11.25
C LEU A 454 21.44 -0.30 10.33
N TYR A 455 20.69 -0.22 9.23
CA TYR A 455 20.59 1.00 8.44
C TYR A 455 19.55 1.91 9.08
N THR A 456 19.97 3.05 9.55
CA THR A 456 19.04 4.12 9.90
C THR A 456 18.82 4.99 8.67
N SER A 457 17.69 4.84 7.99
CA SER A 457 17.15 5.89 7.14
C SER A 457 16.01 6.53 7.91
N ASP A 458 16.22 7.70 8.46
CA ASP A 458 15.20 8.49 9.20
C ASP A 458 14.00 8.94 8.35
N ALA A 459 13.95 8.56 7.09
CA ALA A 459 12.89 8.97 6.17
C ALA A 459 11.65 8.05 6.17
N ALA A 460 11.61 7.00 6.97
CA ALA A 460 10.55 5.97 6.90
C ALA A 460 9.61 5.89 8.10
N ASP A 461 9.91 6.57 9.21
CA ASP A 461 9.18 6.41 10.47
C ASP A 461 8.35 7.64 10.93
N ASP A 462 8.26 8.69 10.11
CA ASP A 462 7.38 9.86 10.35
C ASP A 462 6.11 9.85 9.47
#